data_7035dc45db283cfe35541c6288af9ac4
#
_entry.id   7035dc45db283cfe35541c6288af9ac4
#
_cell.length_a   1.000
_cell.length_b   1.000
_cell.length_c   1.000
_cell.angle_alpha   90.00
_cell.angle_beta   90.00
_cell.angle_gamma   90.00
#
_symmetry.space_group_name_H-M   'P 1'
#
loop_
_entity.id
_entity.type
_entity.pdbx_description
1 polymer ?
#
loop_
_entity_poly.entity_id
_entity_poly.type
_entity_poly.pdbx_seq_one_letter_code
_entity_poly.pdbx_strand_id
1 'polypeptide(L)' 'KEGLKVGLVNLVRQGILTSEVASQQLGMTVAEFEDLL' A
#
# COMPACT_ATOMS: atom_id res chain seq x y z
N LYS A 1 7.10 6.63 -11.73
CA LYS A 1 5.70 6.50 -12.05
C LYS A 1 4.95 5.57 -11.14
N GLU A 2 5.67 4.66 -10.51
CA GLU A 2 5.08 3.81 -9.49
C GLU A 2 5.61 4.18 -8.11
N GLY A 3 6.17 5.38 -7.99
CA GLY A 3 6.78 5.81 -6.75
C GLY A 3 5.81 5.83 -5.58
N LEU A 4 4.57 6.28 -5.81
CA LEU A 4 3.58 6.32 -4.75
C LEU A 4 3.23 4.91 -4.28
N LYS A 5 3.04 3.99 -5.22
CA LYS A 5 2.71 2.62 -4.89
C LYS A 5 3.85 1.96 -4.10
N VAL A 6 5.06 2.09 -4.60
CA VAL A 6 6.23 1.52 -3.94
C VAL A 6 6.43 2.15 -2.57
N GLY A 7 6.26 3.46 -2.47
CA GLY A 7 6.40 4.15 -1.19
C GLY A 7 5.40 3.66 -0.16
N LEU A 8 4.15 3.51 -0.56
CA LEU A 8 3.13 3.03 0.36
C LEU A 8 3.37 1.58 0.79
N VAL A 9 3.81 0.74 -0.14
CA VAL A 9 4.16 -0.64 0.18
C VAL A 9 5.28 -0.66 1.23
N ASN A 10 6.30 0.15 1.04
CA ASN A 10 7.41 0.21 1.98
C ASN A 10 6.95 0.68 3.36
N LEU A 11 6.07 1.67 3.41
CA LEU A 11 5.57 2.17 4.69
C LEU A 11 4.77 1.11 5.43
N VAL A 12 3.97 0.33 4.70
CA VAL A 12 3.21 -0.75 5.31
C VAL A 12 4.15 -1.83 5.85
N ARG A 13 5.19 -2.18 5.09
CA ARG A 13 6.16 -3.18 5.52
C ARG A 13 6.90 -2.76 6.77
N GLN A 14 7.11 -1.47 6.94
CA GLN A 14 7.79 -0.93 8.12
C GLN A 14 6.86 -0.80 9.33
N GLY A 15 5.58 -1.06 9.13
CA GLY A 15 4.61 -0.95 10.22
C GLY A 15 4.17 0.47 10.50
N ILE A 16 4.48 1.41 9.60
CA ILE A 16 4.09 2.80 9.78
C ILE A 16 2.66 3.04 9.28
N LEU A 17 2.25 2.31 8.27
CA LEU A 17 0.97 2.50 7.61
C LEU A 17 0.25 1.15 7.52
N THR A 18 -1.09 1.19 7.57
CA THR A 18 -1.88 -0.04 7.45
C THR A 18 -2.23 -0.30 5.99
N SER A 19 -2.48 -1.57 5.67
CA SER A 19 -2.89 -1.95 4.32
C SER A 19 -4.18 -1.26 3.92
N GLU A 20 -5.10 -1.09 4.87
CA GLU A 20 -6.37 -0.44 4.59
C GLU A 20 -6.17 0.99 4.11
N VAL A 21 -5.35 1.74 4.84
CA VAL A 21 -5.09 3.13 4.47
C VAL A 21 -4.35 3.20 3.14
N ALA A 22 -3.34 2.34 2.98
CA ALA A 22 -2.54 2.35 1.75
C ALA A 22 -3.39 2.01 0.54
N SER A 23 -4.27 1.01 0.65
CA SER A 23 -5.10 0.62 -0.47
C SER A 23 -6.07 1.73 -0.85
N GLN A 24 -6.60 2.44 0.13
CA GLN A 24 -7.50 3.57 -0.13
C GLN A 24 -6.78 4.67 -0.90
N GLN A 25 -5.55 4.96 -0.51
CA GLN A 25 -4.77 5.99 -1.19
C GLN A 25 -4.51 5.62 -2.65
N LEU A 26 -4.38 4.33 -2.93
CA LEU A 26 -4.11 3.85 -4.27
C LEU A 26 -5.38 3.54 -5.07
N GLY A 27 -6.55 3.63 -4.42
CA GLY A 27 -7.82 3.35 -5.09
C GLY A 27 -8.02 1.88 -5.42
N MET A 28 -7.48 0.99 -4.60
CA MET A 28 -7.61 -0.45 -4.81
C MET A 28 -8.14 -1.11 -3.54
N THR A 29 -8.55 -2.38 -3.65
CA THR A 29 -9.01 -3.12 -2.49
C THR A 29 -7.81 -3.56 -1.65
N VAL A 30 -8.09 -3.88 -0.37
CA VAL A 30 -7.05 -4.38 0.53
C VAL A 30 -6.42 -5.64 -0.04
N ALA A 31 -7.25 -6.54 -0.58
CA ALA A 31 -6.75 -7.79 -1.16
C ALA A 31 -5.78 -7.51 -2.31
N GLU A 32 -6.13 -6.56 -3.17
CA GLU A 32 -5.25 -6.19 -4.28
C GLU A 32 -3.94 -5.60 -3.77
N PHE A 33 -4.04 -4.77 -2.74
CA PHE A 33 -2.83 -4.17 -2.18
C PHE A 33 -1.93 -5.23 -1.55
N GLU A 34 -2.52 -6.19 -0.86
CA GLU A 34 -1.73 -7.23 -0.20
C GLU A 34 -0.96 -8.09 -1.20
N ASP A 35 -1.45 -8.18 -2.41
CA ASP A 35 -0.70 -8.88 -3.47
C ASP A 35 0.61 -8.17 -3.80
N LEU A 36 0.72 -6.89 -3.46
CA LEU A 36 1.94 -6.13 -3.71
C LEU A 36 2.99 -6.33 -2.60
N LEU A 37 2.55 -6.83 -1.47
CA LEU A 37 3.47 -7.08 -0.36
C LEU A 37 4.22 -8.38 -0.58
#